data_5c19ee6b61c9126d04734db24786760e
#
_entry.id   5c19ee6b61c9126d04734db24786760e
#
_cell.length_a   1.000
_cell.length_b   1.000
_cell.length_c   1.000
_cell.angle_alpha   90.00
_cell.angle_beta   90.00
_cell.angle_gamma   90.00
#
_symmetry.space_group_name_H-M   'P 1'
#
loop_
_entity.id
_entity.type
_entity.pdbx_description
1 polymer ?
#
loop_
_entity_poly.entity_id
_entity_poly.type
_entity_poly.pdbx_seq_one_letter_code
_entity_poly.pdbx_strand_id
1 'polypeptide(L)'
;MTEVTTPMPAAGPTRPTPDPAALFAPFAPGTVHHPLATPPGPVRPPADEVRVRYPTRLNAMALQPGAIAGDNNLIYDAGEVVFSVARHHHVHVRRRDPGAGLVLDPGVRRPELAEHAALIMCAALGVEPDLAIGVESDPLPVHAGFGSSSSLIAAVAAAVNHLYGCPVDRADLLPYLTGNHGEEHGSRPGLLTPVQCIGGSAASGLYPGGVQVVAGRGTVVLSVPVPEHLSLVIGVPRSLEERPTDELMAAEVAHFDRFRATGERWSPTIAFRMLHEAMPAALRGDLGPLGSLVFDYRFRMGSIENCSFSHPGLTELAGEVESLWHEKAATVLALSSVGPAFFALTDDPGRCAERFAELDMDVIHARPHNGTYEETGSAR
;
A
#
# COMPACT_ATOMS: atom_id res chain seq x y z
N MET A 1 -31.26 32.72 -24.87
CA MET A 1 -30.16 31.83 -24.44
C MET A 1 -30.70 30.43 -24.56
N THR A 2 -30.35 29.72 -25.62
CA THR A 2 -30.78 28.34 -25.89
C THR A 2 -29.83 27.42 -25.16
N GLU A 3 -30.32 26.65 -24.18
CA GLU A 3 -29.56 25.61 -23.53
C GLU A 3 -29.15 24.55 -24.56
N VAL A 4 -27.85 24.44 -24.80
CA VAL A 4 -27.26 23.34 -25.55
C VAL A 4 -27.11 22.15 -24.60
N THR A 5 -28.13 21.30 -24.55
CA THR A 5 -27.99 19.98 -23.91
C THR A 5 -27.14 19.09 -24.80
N THR A 6 -25.87 18.94 -24.45
CA THR A 6 -25.02 17.93 -25.05
C THR A 6 -25.49 16.55 -24.58
N PRO A 7 -25.87 15.62 -25.49
CA PRO A 7 -26.25 14.29 -25.07
C PRO A 7 -25.07 13.57 -24.42
N MET A 8 -25.29 12.96 -23.25
CA MET A 8 -24.32 12.07 -22.63
C MET A 8 -23.94 10.98 -23.62
N PRO A 9 -22.65 10.64 -23.77
CA PRO A 9 -22.25 9.51 -24.58
C PRO A 9 -22.93 8.24 -24.04
N ALA A 10 -23.47 7.43 -24.96
CA ALA A 10 -24.09 6.15 -24.63
C ALA A 10 -23.04 5.31 -23.84
N ALA A 11 -23.48 4.67 -22.75
CA ALA A 11 -22.65 3.74 -21.99
C ALA A 11 -22.02 2.74 -22.99
N GLY A 12 -20.70 2.72 -23.03
CA GLY A 12 -19.97 1.73 -23.83
C GLY A 12 -20.36 0.32 -23.38
N PRO A 13 -20.09 -0.71 -24.20
CA PRO A 13 -20.42 -2.08 -23.85
C PRO A 13 -19.81 -2.41 -22.49
N THR A 14 -20.66 -2.88 -21.57
CA THR A 14 -20.24 -3.36 -20.25
C THR A 14 -19.18 -4.44 -20.45
N ARG A 15 -17.95 -4.18 -20.03
CA ARG A 15 -16.92 -5.23 -20.01
C ARG A 15 -17.39 -6.35 -19.09
N PRO A 16 -17.28 -7.61 -19.50
CA PRO A 16 -17.65 -8.72 -18.62
C PRO A 16 -16.80 -8.65 -17.34
N THR A 17 -17.42 -8.91 -16.18
CA THR A 17 -16.70 -9.05 -14.92
C THR A 17 -15.68 -10.17 -15.06
N PRO A 18 -14.41 -9.95 -14.76
CA PRO A 18 -13.39 -10.99 -14.88
C PRO A 18 -13.73 -12.19 -13.99
N ASP A 19 -13.37 -13.39 -14.44
CA ASP A 19 -13.44 -14.57 -13.58
C ASP A 19 -12.40 -14.45 -12.45
N PRO A 20 -12.80 -14.41 -11.17
CA PRO A 20 -11.88 -14.33 -10.05
C PRO A 20 -10.82 -15.44 -10.06
N ALA A 21 -11.21 -16.66 -10.47
CA ALA A 21 -10.27 -17.80 -10.53
C ALA A 21 -9.16 -17.58 -11.56
N ALA A 22 -9.45 -16.87 -12.66
CA ALA A 22 -8.45 -16.52 -13.67
C ALA A 22 -7.58 -15.32 -13.24
N LEU A 23 -8.20 -14.34 -12.55
CA LEU A 23 -7.48 -13.16 -12.05
C LEU A 23 -6.45 -13.51 -10.95
N PHE A 24 -6.81 -14.44 -10.08
CA PHE A 24 -6.05 -14.75 -8.86
C PHE A 24 -5.51 -16.18 -8.86
N ALA A 25 -5.07 -16.67 -10.02
CA ALA A 25 -4.44 -17.99 -10.12
C ALA A 25 -3.19 -18.05 -9.22
N PRO A 26 -3.14 -18.98 -8.23
CA PRO A 26 -2.02 -19.04 -7.30
C PRO A 26 -0.69 -19.34 -8.00
N PHE A 27 0.40 -18.80 -7.44
CA PHE A 27 1.75 -18.97 -7.94
C PHE A 27 2.73 -19.29 -6.80
N ALA A 28 3.87 -19.90 -7.14
CA ALA A 28 4.92 -20.21 -6.16
C ALA A 28 5.75 -18.97 -5.80
N PRO A 29 6.24 -18.83 -4.55
CA PRO A 29 7.23 -17.83 -4.20
C PRO A 29 8.41 -17.82 -5.19
N GLY A 30 8.93 -16.64 -5.51
CA GLY A 30 10.01 -16.48 -6.49
C GLY A 30 9.57 -16.39 -7.95
N THR A 31 8.28 -16.61 -8.26
CA THR A 31 7.78 -16.40 -9.63
C THR A 31 7.88 -14.93 -10.00
N VAL A 32 8.58 -14.62 -11.10
CA VAL A 32 8.72 -13.29 -11.66
C VAL A 32 7.75 -13.13 -12.81
N HIS A 33 6.74 -12.29 -12.65
CA HIS A 33 5.75 -11.99 -13.68
C HIS A 33 6.20 -10.85 -14.60
N HIS A 34 6.88 -9.86 -14.02
CA HIS A 34 7.40 -8.69 -14.72
C HIS A 34 8.89 -8.54 -14.43
N PRO A 35 9.77 -8.98 -15.35
CA PRO A 35 11.21 -8.86 -15.15
C PRO A 35 11.64 -7.39 -15.10
N LEU A 36 12.78 -7.13 -14.47
CA LEU A 36 13.39 -5.81 -14.48
C LEU A 36 13.68 -5.38 -15.92
N ALA A 37 13.30 -4.15 -16.28
CA ALA A 37 13.49 -3.66 -17.64
C ALA A 37 14.98 -3.56 -18.02
N THR A 38 15.82 -3.18 -17.05
CA THR A 38 17.26 -3.09 -17.20
C THR A 38 17.93 -3.82 -16.06
N PRO A 39 18.25 -5.12 -16.22
CA PRO A 39 19.00 -5.86 -15.18
C PRO A 39 20.35 -5.18 -14.91
N PRO A 40 20.79 -5.10 -13.67
CA PRO A 40 22.12 -4.59 -13.34
C PRO A 40 23.20 -5.51 -13.93
N GLY A 41 24.40 -4.97 -14.14
CA GLY A 41 25.58 -5.78 -14.45
C GLY A 41 25.95 -6.71 -13.29
N PRO A 42 27.04 -7.51 -13.44
CA PRO A 42 27.49 -8.40 -12.38
C PRO A 42 27.69 -7.66 -11.06
N VAL A 43 26.98 -8.12 -10.03
CA VAL A 43 27.01 -7.51 -8.70
C VAL A 43 27.86 -8.31 -7.73
N ARG A 44 28.48 -7.63 -6.77
CA ARG A 44 29.19 -8.25 -5.65
C ARG A 44 28.74 -7.57 -4.36
N PRO A 45 28.44 -8.33 -3.31
CA PRO A 45 28.04 -7.74 -2.05
C PRO A 45 29.23 -7.02 -1.38
N PRO A 46 29.08 -5.76 -0.97
CA PRO A 46 30.08 -5.03 -0.20
C PRO A 46 30.15 -5.47 1.27
N ALA A 47 29.15 -6.20 1.75
CA ALA A 47 29.02 -6.69 3.13
C ALA A 47 28.56 -8.15 3.14
N ASP A 48 28.73 -8.83 4.27
CA ASP A 48 28.24 -10.20 4.48
C ASP A 48 26.86 -10.21 5.14
N GLU A 49 26.49 -9.13 5.82
CA GLU A 49 25.16 -8.95 6.37
C GLU A 49 24.71 -7.49 6.33
N VAL A 50 23.39 -7.30 6.33
CA VAL A 50 22.76 -5.99 6.42
C VAL A 50 21.48 -6.08 7.25
N ARG A 51 21.20 -5.02 8.00
CA ARG A 51 19.95 -4.84 8.73
C ARG A 51 19.29 -3.56 8.29
N VAL A 52 18.00 -3.64 7.99
CA VAL A 52 17.20 -2.48 7.61
C VAL A 52 15.95 -2.38 8.47
N ARG A 53 15.50 -1.14 8.66
CA ARG A 53 14.21 -0.79 9.25
C ARG A 53 13.36 -0.12 8.18
N TYR A 54 12.23 -0.71 7.85
CA TYR A 54 11.38 -0.31 6.73
C TYR A 54 9.97 0.08 7.22
N PRO A 55 9.43 1.27 6.88
CA PRO A 55 8.14 1.72 7.36
C PRO A 55 6.98 1.01 6.67
N THR A 56 5.82 0.99 7.34
CA THR A 56 4.54 0.65 6.74
C THR A 56 3.83 1.88 6.19
N ARG A 57 2.62 1.73 5.66
CA ARG A 57 1.84 2.84 5.11
C ARG A 57 0.34 2.75 5.44
N LEU A 58 -0.34 3.89 5.36
CA LEU A 58 -1.78 4.01 5.28
C LEU A 58 -2.14 4.56 3.89
N ASN A 59 -3.10 3.93 3.20
CA ASN A 59 -3.59 4.39 1.91
C ASN A 59 -4.79 5.31 2.12
N ALA A 60 -4.67 6.57 1.71
CA ALA A 60 -5.71 7.55 1.92
C ALA A 60 -6.77 7.55 0.80
N MET A 61 -6.36 7.38 -0.46
CA MET A 61 -7.26 7.40 -1.61
C MET A 61 -6.63 6.79 -2.85
N ALA A 62 -7.46 6.37 -3.80
CA ALA A 62 -7.06 6.09 -5.18
C ALA A 62 -7.20 7.37 -6.04
N LEU A 63 -6.27 7.57 -6.99
CA LEU A 63 -6.34 8.69 -7.94
C LEU A 63 -7.34 8.43 -9.06
N GLN A 64 -7.47 7.18 -9.47
CA GLN A 64 -8.39 6.70 -10.51
C GLN A 64 -9.16 5.48 -9.99
N PRO A 65 -10.27 5.68 -9.28
CA PRO A 65 -11.01 4.57 -8.67
C PRO A 65 -11.46 3.49 -9.67
N GLY A 66 -11.81 3.88 -10.89
CA GLY A 66 -12.23 2.93 -11.92
C GLY A 66 -11.15 1.93 -12.34
N ALA A 67 -9.88 2.28 -12.17
CA ALA A 67 -8.76 1.37 -12.46
C ALA A 67 -8.56 0.30 -11.38
N ILE A 68 -9.24 0.40 -10.22
CA ILE A 68 -9.31 -0.68 -9.23
C ILE A 68 -9.95 -1.93 -9.83
N ALA A 69 -10.90 -1.75 -10.73
CA ALA A 69 -11.57 -2.81 -11.47
C ALA A 69 -10.74 -3.29 -12.69
N GLY A 70 -9.44 -3.53 -12.50
CA GLY A 70 -8.52 -3.88 -13.58
C GLY A 70 -8.77 -5.26 -14.19
N ASP A 71 -8.35 -5.42 -15.44
CA ASP A 71 -8.34 -6.70 -16.16
C ASP A 71 -7.03 -7.42 -15.82
N ASN A 72 -7.04 -8.56 -15.22
CA ASN A 72 -5.94 -9.55 -15.10
C ASN A 72 -4.51 -9.01 -15.38
N ASN A 73 -4.20 -7.83 -14.95
CA ASN A 73 -2.91 -7.20 -15.12
C ASN A 73 -2.33 -6.92 -13.74
N LEU A 74 -1.21 -7.55 -13.42
CA LEU A 74 -0.50 -7.31 -12.15
C LEU A 74 0.03 -5.88 -12.05
N ILE A 75 0.16 -5.18 -13.18
CA ILE A 75 0.47 -3.75 -13.19
C ILE A 75 -0.81 -2.94 -13.07
N TYR A 76 -0.88 -2.11 -12.03
CA TYR A 76 -2.07 -1.45 -11.57
C TYR A 76 -1.94 0.07 -11.67
N ASP A 77 -2.78 0.66 -12.49
CA ASP A 77 -2.69 2.08 -12.85
C ASP A 77 -3.60 3.00 -12.02
N ALA A 78 -4.22 2.49 -10.95
CA ALA A 78 -5.16 3.28 -10.15
C ALA A 78 -4.52 4.52 -9.50
N GLY A 79 -3.23 4.47 -9.22
CA GLY A 79 -2.56 5.51 -8.46
C GLY A 79 -3.09 5.63 -7.03
N GLU A 80 -2.32 6.17 -6.12
CA GLU A 80 -2.73 6.30 -4.73
C GLU A 80 -2.04 7.46 -4.01
N VAL A 81 -2.68 7.92 -2.93
CA VAL A 81 -2.07 8.78 -1.92
C VAL A 81 -1.84 7.96 -0.68
N VAL A 82 -0.61 7.94 -0.19
CA VAL A 82 -0.23 7.19 1.01
C VAL A 82 0.45 8.08 2.04
N PHE A 83 0.30 7.69 3.30
CA PHE A 83 1.02 8.23 4.43
C PHE A 83 1.96 7.16 4.97
N SER A 84 3.27 7.44 4.98
CA SER A 84 4.26 6.57 5.59
C SER A 84 4.13 6.62 7.11
N VAL A 85 4.17 5.45 7.75
CA VAL A 85 3.92 5.29 9.18
C VAL A 85 5.16 4.74 9.87
N ALA A 86 5.55 5.33 10.99
CA ALA A 86 6.64 4.84 11.84
C ALA A 86 6.20 3.58 12.62
N ARG A 87 5.83 2.57 11.89
CA ARG A 87 5.65 1.16 12.26
C ARG A 87 6.43 0.35 11.25
N HIS A 88 7.33 -0.51 11.71
CA HIS A 88 8.41 -0.99 10.87
C HIS A 88 8.45 -2.51 10.77
N HIS A 89 8.98 -2.96 9.64
CA HIS A 89 9.61 -4.27 9.50
C HIS A 89 11.11 -4.10 9.74
N HIS A 90 11.67 -4.94 10.57
CA HIS A 90 13.10 -5.05 10.84
C HIS A 90 13.60 -6.29 10.13
N VAL A 91 14.38 -6.09 9.08
CA VAL A 91 14.88 -7.18 8.23
C VAL A 91 16.36 -7.34 8.41
N HIS A 92 16.80 -8.57 8.63
CA HIS A 92 18.20 -8.96 8.68
C HIS A 92 18.49 -9.95 7.57
N VAL A 93 19.36 -9.59 6.63
CA VAL A 93 19.82 -10.44 5.53
C VAL A 93 21.29 -10.77 5.73
N ARG A 94 21.63 -12.06 5.68
CA ARG A 94 22.99 -12.58 5.81
C ARG A 94 23.31 -13.46 4.63
N ARG A 95 24.53 -13.36 4.11
CA ARG A 95 25.04 -14.28 3.10
C ARG A 95 25.30 -15.66 3.71
N ARG A 96 25.16 -16.66 2.88
CA ARG A 96 25.52 -18.04 3.20
C ARG A 96 26.58 -18.55 2.23
N ASP A 97 27.15 -19.71 2.53
CA ASP A 97 28.08 -20.35 1.62
C ASP A 97 27.44 -20.65 0.26
N PRO A 98 28.18 -20.57 -0.84
CA PRO A 98 27.68 -20.88 -2.18
C PRO A 98 27.01 -22.25 -2.23
N GLY A 99 25.79 -22.30 -2.77
CA GLY A 99 24.97 -23.50 -2.88
C GLY A 99 24.23 -23.90 -1.60
N ALA A 100 24.26 -23.07 -0.55
CA ALA A 100 23.55 -23.33 0.70
C ALA A 100 22.05 -22.99 0.61
N GLY A 101 21.63 -22.25 -0.41
CA GLY A 101 20.25 -21.86 -0.67
C GLY A 101 19.66 -20.88 0.34
N LEU A 102 18.39 -20.52 0.15
CA LEU A 102 17.65 -19.60 1.01
C LEU A 102 17.17 -20.30 2.29
N VAL A 103 17.35 -19.64 3.43
CA VAL A 103 16.78 -20.05 4.72
C VAL A 103 16.14 -18.85 5.40
N LEU A 104 14.96 -19.06 5.97
CA LEU A 104 14.30 -18.10 6.83
C LEU A 104 14.61 -18.43 8.30
N ASP A 105 14.89 -17.40 9.10
CA ASP A 105 15.13 -17.58 10.54
C ASP A 105 13.82 -18.07 11.22
N PRO A 106 13.91 -18.90 12.28
CA PRO A 106 12.74 -19.32 13.03
C PRO A 106 11.95 -18.13 13.56
N GLY A 107 10.63 -18.17 13.42
CA GLY A 107 9.74 -17.12 13.90
C GLY A 107 9.45 -16.00 12.89
N VAL A 108 9.98 -16.06 11.67
CA VAL A 108 9.53 -15.20 10.58
C VAL A 108 8.03 -15.40 10.37
N ARG A 109 7.28 -14.36 10.60
CA ARG A 109 5.84 -14.35 10.27
C ARG A 109 5.68 -14.14 8.78
N ARG A 110 4.73 -14.85 8.14
CA ARG A 110 4.42 -14.75 6.71
C ARG A 110 5.63 -15.15 5.86
N PRO A 111 6.13 -16.39 6.03
CA PRO A 111 7.37 -16.84 5.41
C PRO A 111 7.32 -16.84 3.89
N GLU A 112 6.16 -17.15 3.27
CA GLU A 112 5.99 -17.15 1.82
C GLU A 112 6.26 -15.79 1.19
N LEU A 113 5.90 -14.69 1.89
CA LEU A 113 6.17 -13.34 1.41
C LEU A 113 7.65 -12.96 1.51
N ALA A 114 8.30 -13.34 2.60
CA ALA A 114 9.73 -13.10 2.80
C ALA A 114 10.56 -13.90 1.79
N GLU A 115 10.21 -15.18 1.58
CA GLU A 115 10.81 -16.05 0.57
C GLU A 115 10.64 -15.46 -0.82
N HIS A 116 9.40 -15.10 -1.19
CA HIS A 116 9.10 -14.48 -2.50
C HIS A 116 9.95 -13.24 -2.76
N ALA A 117 9.97 -12.31 -1.80
CA ALA A 117 10.72 -11.07 -1.93
C ALA A 117 12.23 -11.30 -2.13
N ALA A 118 12.81 -12.24 -1.39
CA ALA A 118 14.21 -12.62 -1.54
C ALA A 118 14.50 -13.22 -2.92
N LEU A 119 13.68 -14.18 -3.34
CA LEU A 119 13.87 -14.89 -4.60
C LEU A 119 13.71 -13.97 -5.81
N ILE A 120 12.68 -13.10 -5.85
CA ILE A 120 12.53 -12.15 -6.96
C ILE A 120 13.68 -11.15 -6.99
N MET A 121 14.20 -10.71 -5.82
CA MET A 121 15.37 -9.82 -5.82
C MET A 121 16.64 -10.53 -6.29
N CYS A 122 16.89 -11.75 -5.86
CA CYS A 122 18.02 -12.54 -6.38
C CYS A 122 17.92 -12.73 -7.90
N ALA A 123 16.72 -13.01 -8.41
CA ALA A 123 16.47 -13.09 -9.86
C ALA A 123 16.76 -11.75 -10.58
N ALA A 124 16.31 -10.61 -10.01
CA ALA A 124 16.60 -9.28 -10.55
C ALA A 124 18.09 -8.96 -10.59
N LEU A 125 18.84 -9.42 -9.59
CA LEU A 125 20.27 -9.20 -9.46
C LEU A 125 21.12 -10.22 -10.23
N GLY A 126 20.51 -11.32 -10.72
CA GLY A 126 21.23 -12.41 -11.38
C GLY A 126 22.17 -13.17 -10.43
N VAL A 127 21.77 -13.35 -9.16
CA VAL A 127 22.55 -14.03 -8.13
C VAL A 127 21.83 -15.25 -7.58
N GLU A 128 22.60 -16.22 -7.09
CA GLU A 128 22.03 -17.37 -6.37
C GLU A 128 21.44 -16.93 -5.02
N PRO A 129 20.34 -17.53 -4.55
CA PRO A 129 19.66 -17.15 -3.32
C PRO A 129 20.32 -17.75 -2.07
N ASP A 130 21.65 -17.67 -1.95
CA ASP A 130 22.42 -18.17 -0.80
C ASP A 130 22.33 -17.16 0.36
N LEU A 131 21.15 -17.06 0.96
CA LEU A 131 20.80 -16.05 1.97
C LEU A 131 20.13 -16.68 3.19
N ALA A 132 20.36 -16.10 4.36
CA ALA A 132 19.56 -16.28 5.56
C ALA A 132 18.82 -14.99 5.86
N ILE A 133 17.50 -15.05 6.11
CA ILE A 133 16.65 -13.89 6.30
C ILE A 133 15.88 -14.00 7.60
N GLY A 134 16.06 -12.99 8.47
CA GLY A 134 15.26 -12.75 9.64
C GLY A 134 14.33 -11.56 9.44
N VAL A 135 13.12 -11.66 9.92
CA VAL A 135 12.14 -10.55 9.90
C VAL A 135 11.43 -10.48 11.23
N GLU A 136 11.45 -9.29 11.81
CA GLU A 136 10.60 -8.90 12.93
C GLU A 136 9.73 -7.73 12.48
N SER A 137 8.51 -7.63 12.99
CA SER A 137 7.60 -6.54 12.64
C SER A 137 6.98 -5.95 13.89
N ASP A 138 6.86 -4.62 13.90
CA ASP A 138 6.05 -3.95 14.92
C ASP A 138 4.62 -4.51 14.90
N PRO A 139 3.97 -4.67 16.06
CA PRO A 139 2.61 -5.20 16.11
C PRO A 139 1.63 -4.35 15.31
N LEU A 140 1.00 -4.96 14.31
CA LEU A 140 -0.09 -4.38 13.51
C LEU A 140 -1.11 -5.47 13.19
N PRO A 141 -2.41 -5.15 13.17
CA PRO A 141 -3.43 -6.09 12.72
C PRO A 141 -3.28 -6.39 11.23
N VAL A 142 -3.44 -7.65 10.87
CA VAL A 142 -3.39 -8.13 9.49
C VAL A 142 -4.69 -7.73 8.78
N HIS A 143 -4.62 -7.44 7.48
CA HIS A 143 -5.77 -7.04 6.64
C HIS A 143 -6.57 -5.82 7.13
N ALA A 144 -6.00 -4.99 8.00
CA ALA A 144 -6.63 -3.77 8.48
C ALA A 144 -6.27 -2.50 7.66
N GLY A 145 -5.62 -2.64 6.51
CA GLY A 145 -5.31 -1.51 5.62
C GLY A 145 -3.90 -0.91 5.78
N PHE A 146 -3.02 -1.52 6.58
CA PHE A 146 -1.64 -1.02 6.80
C PHE A 146 -0.66 -1.36 5.67
N GLY A 147 -1.06 -2.11 4.66
CA GLY A 147 -0.15 -2.58 3.61
C GLY A 147 1.00 -3.44 4.13
N SER A 148 0.76 -4.18 5.22
CA SER A 148 1.80 -4.96 5.91
C SER A 148 2.49 -5.98 5.02
N SER A 149 1.77 -6.63 4.10
CA SER A 149 2.32 -7.60 3.15
C SER A 149 3.23 -6.95 2.13
N SER A 150 2.73 -5.92 1.46
CA SER A 150 3.49 -5.23 0.42
C SER A 150 4.69 -4.45 1.00
N SER A 151 4.59 -3.94 2.25
CA SER A 151 5.75 -3.34 2.92
C SER A 151 6.75 -4.40 3.39
N LEU A 152 6.31 -5.61 3.78
CA LEU A 152 7.21 -6.73 4.08
C LEU A 152 8.02 -7.16 2.85
N ILE A 153 7.34 -7.35 1.71
CA ILE A 153 8.01 -7.66 0.43
C ILE A 153 9.01 -6.55 0.09
N ALA A 154 8.61 -5.28 0.19
CA ALA A 154 9.49 -4.16 -0.10
C ALA A 154 10.68 -4.09 0.88
N ALA A 155 10.46 -4.37 2.15
CA ALA A 155 11.51 -4.39 3.17
C ALA A 155 12.59 -5.44 2.90
N VAL A 156 12.16 -6.68 2.61
CA VAL A 156 13.10 -7.77 2.30
C VAL A 156 13.82 -7.49 0.99
N ALA A 157 13.11 -7.06 -0.05
CA ALA A 157 13.71 -6.71 -1.33
C ALA A 157 14.72 -5.55 -1.21
N ALA A 158 14.38 -4.50 -0.45
CA ALA A 158 15.30 -3.39 -0.19
C ALA A 158 16.54 -3.86 0.58
N ALA A 159 16.39 -4.74 1.57
CA ALA A 159 17.51 -5.31 2.33
C ALA A 159 18.43 -6.16 1.43
N VAL A 160 17.87 -7.00 0.56
CA VAL A 160 18.67 -7.78 -0.40
C VAL A 160 19.36 -6.85 -1.39
N ASN A 161 18.66 -5.85 -1.95
CA ASN A 161 19.27 -4.86 -2.85
C ASN A 161 20.41 -4.10 -2.15
N HIS A 162 20.21 -3.75 -0.87
CA HIS A 162 21.21 -3.04 -0.06
C HIS A 162 22.45 -3.91 0.22
N LEU A 163 22.27 -5.20 0.50
CA LEU A 163 23.37 -6.16 0.69
C LEU A 163 24.32 -6.20 -0.52
N TYR A 164 23.79 -5.99 -1.72
CA TYR A 164 24.57 -5.93 -2.97
C TYR A 164 24.95 -4.50 -3.40
N GLY A 165 24.79 -3.50 -2.53
CA GLY A 165 25.21 -2.11 -2.79
C GLY A 165 24.22 -1.29 -3.60
N CYS A 166 22.92 -1.63 -3.53
CA CYS A 166 21.82 -0.92 -4.21
C CYS A 166 21.96 -0.83 -5.74
N PRO A 167 22.27 -1.93 -6.46
CA PRO A 167 22.45 -1.88 -7.92
C PRO A 167 21.15 -1.62 -8.68
N VAL A 168 19.99 -1.87 -8.09
CA VAL A 168 18.70 -1.49 -8.64
C VAL A 168 18.27 -0.19 -7.96
N ASP A 169 18.09 0.88 -8.74
CA ASP A 169 17.66 2.15 -8.19
C ASP A 169 16.17 2.12 -7.79
N ARG A 170 15.73 3.12 -7.02
CA ARG A 170 14.37 3.16 -6.49
C ARG A 170 13.30 3.32 -7.57
N ALA A 171 13.63 3.96 -8.70
CA ALA A 171 12.68 4.20 -9.78
C ALA A 171 12.38 2.92 -10.56
N ASP A 172 13.34 2.00 -10.63
CA ASP A 172 13.18 0.67 -11.23
C ASP A 172 12.67 -0.35 -10.20
N LEU A 173 13.12 -0.25 -8.94
CA LEU A 173 12.73 -1.18 -7.89
C LEU A 173 11.24 -1.09 -7.54
N LEU A 174 10.66 0.12 -7.49
CA LEU A 174 9.26 0.30 -7.14
C LEU A 174 8.32 -0.38 -8.15
N PRO A 175 8.37 -0.11 -9.48
CA PRO A 175 7.52 -0.81 -10.44
C PRO A 175 7.83 -2.31 -10.52
N TYR A 176 9.07 -2.74 -10.29
CA TYR A 176 9.42 -4.15 -10.21
C TYR A 176 8.68 -4.85 -9.06
N LEU A 177 8.67 -4.26 -7.87
CA LEU A 177 7.97 -4.81 -6.71
C LEU A 177 6.45 -4.81 -6.89
N THR A 178 5.89 -3.76 -7.49
CA THR A 178 4.44 -3.70 -7.74
C THR A 178 3.98 -4.74 -8.76
N GLY A 179 4.76 -4.96 -9.80
CA GLY A 179 4.44 -5.94 -10.85
C GLY A 179 4.63 -7.40 -10.43
N ASN A 180 5.33 -7.64 -9.32
CA ASN A 180 5.61 -8.99 -8.80
C ASN A 180 5.02 -9.20 -7.39
N HIS A 181 4.00 -8.44 -7.02
CA HIS A 181 3.37 -8.55 -5.70
C HIS A 181 2.45 -9.78 -5.60
N GLY A 182 2.41 -10.38 -4.41
CA GLY A 182 1.49 -11.43 -4.05
C GLY A 182 1.16 -11.41 -2.56
N GLU A 183 0.07 -12.06 -2.21
CA GLU A 183 -0.39 -12.32 -0.85
C GLU A 183 -0.44 -13.81 -0.58
N GLU A 184 -0.30 -14.23 0.67
CA GLU A 184 -0.45 -15.62 1.06
C GLU A 184 -1.82 -16.15 0.66
N HIS A 185 -1.85 -17.32 0.04
CA HIS A 185 -3.10 -17.96 -0.37
C HIS A 185 -3.75 -18.66 0.81
N GLY A 186 -4.96 -18.23 1.20
CA GLY A 186 -5.61 -18.71 2.42
C GLY A 186 -5.84 -20.22 2.47
N SER A 187 -6.18 -20.85 1.35
CA SER A 187 -6.51 -22.29 1.28
C SER A 187 -5.37 -23.18 0.74
N ARG A 188 -4.24 -22.62 0.29
CA ARG A 188 -3.11 -23.37 -0.29
C ARG A 188 -1.78 -22.88 0.30
N PRO A 189 -1.37 -23.38 1.48
CA PRO A 189 -0.08 -23.04 2.09
C PRO A 189 1.09 -23.25 1.12
N GLY A 190 2.08 -22.35 1.17
CA GLY A 190 3.23 -22.38 0.27
C GLY A 190 3.01 -21.74 -1.10
N LEU A 191 1.80 -21.22 -1.37
CA LEU A 191 1.49 -20.48 -2.58
C LEU A 191 1.09 -19.03 -2.25
N LEU A 192 1.24 -18.17 -3.24
CA LEU A 192 0.80 -16.79 -3.22
C LEU A 192 -0.37 -16.57 -4.17
N THR A 193 -1.24 -15.64 -3.82
CA THR A 193 -2.30 -15.10 -4.68
C THR A 193 -1.79 -13.81 -5.30
N PRO A 194 -1.85 -13.62 -6.62
CA PRO A 194 -1.54 -12.32 -7.22
C PRO A 194 -2.57 -11.30 -6.76
N VAL A 195 -2.09 -10.20 -6.21
CA VAL A 195 -2.93 -9.09 -5.73
C VAL A 195 -2.44 -7.82 -6.39
N GLN A 196 -3.38 -7.02 -6.83
CA GLN A 196 -3.07 -5.73 -7.42
C GLN A 196 -2.37 -4.83 -6.40
N CYS A 197 -1.20 -4.30 -6.77
CA CYS A 197 -0.41 -3.41 -5.94
C CYS A 197 -0.13 -2.12 -6.71
N ILE A 198 -0.38 -0.97 -6.08
CA ILE A 198 -0.16 0.35 -6.71
C ILE A 198 1.29 0.81 -6.48
N GLY A 199 1.87 0.45 -5.34
CA GLY A 199 3.26 0.73 -5.02
C GLY A 199 3.49 1.63 -3.80
N GLY A 200 2.45 2.13 -3.15
CA GLY A 200 2.61 3.03 -2.01
C GLY A 200 3.39 2.45 -0.84
N SER A 201 3.28 1.15 -0.58
CA SER A 201 4.10 0.51 0.47
C SER A 201 5.59 0.49 0.12
N ALA A 202 5.92 0.25 -1.15
CA ALA A 202 7.31 0.35 -1.61
C ALA A 202 7.77 1.82 -1.62
N ALA A 203 6.94 2.75 -2.08
CA ALA A 203 7.25 4.17 -2.07
C ALA A 203 7.56 4.68 -0.67
N SER A 204 6.80 4.23 0.35
CA SER A 204 6.92 4.70 1.75
C SER A 204 8.31 4.48 2.36
N GLY A 205 9.05 3.48 1.91
CA GLY A 205 10.43 3.26 2.37
C GLY A 205 11.49 3.65 1.34
N LEU A 206 11.18 3.61 0.05
CA LEU A 206 12.17 3.95 -1.00
C LEU A 206 12.33 5.45 -1.21
N TYR A 207 11.31 6.25 -0.92
CA TYR A 207 11.33 7.70 -1.11
C TYR A 207 11.20 8.42 0.23
N PRO A 208 11.94 9.53 0.43
CA PRO A 208 11.78 10.34 1.62
C PRO A 208 10.43 11.07 1.57
N GLY A 209 9.84 11.34 2.72
CA GLY A 209 8.59 12.09 2.83
C GLY A 209 7.45 11.26 3.43
N GLY A 210 6.71 11.87 4.33
CA GLY A 210 5.60 11.22 5.04
C GLY A 210 4.33 11.08 4.21
N VAL A 211 4.21 11.82 3.09
CA VAL A 211 3.13 11.74 2.10
C VAL A 211 3.73 11.46 0.74
N GLN A 212 3.26 10.41 0.08
CA GLN A 212 3.59 10.14 -1.32
C GLN A 212 2.32 10.06 -2.17
N VAL A 213 2.42 10.58 -3.38
CA VAL A 213 1.45 10.37 -4.46
C VAL A 213 2.11 9.48 -5.50
N VAL A 214 1.58 8.29 -5.66
CA VAL A 214 2.03 7.29 -6.64
C VAL A 214 1.04 7.27 -7.78
N ALA A 215 1.49 7.48 -9.00
CA ALA A 215 0.67 7.47 -10.19
C ALA A 215 1.30 6.57 -11.27
N GLY A 216 0.52 6.15 -12.23
CA GLY A 216 0.92 5.37 -13.38
C GLY A 216 2.04 4.36 -13.12
N ARG A 217 1.74 3.09 -13.02
CA ARG A 217 2.71 1.98 -12.91
C ARG A 217 3.84 2.17 -11.89
N GLY A 218 3.51 2.73 -10.71
CA GLY A 218 4.49 2.87 -9.64
C GLY A 218 5.41 4.08 -9.76
N THR A 219 4.99 5.18 -10.37
CA THR A 219 5.75 6.42 -10.42
C THR A 219 5.39 7.34 -9.26
N VAL A 220 6.36 7.72 -8.43
CA VAL A 220 6.16 8.72 -7.38
C VAL A 220 6.20 10.12 -8.00
N VAL A 221 5.03 10.78 -8.06
CA VAL A 221 4.87 12.13 -8.64
C VAL A 221 4.94 13.24 -7.60
N LEU A 222 4.71 12.91 -6.33
CA LEU A 222 4.90 13.82 -5.21
C LEU A 222 5.43 13.03 -4.02
N SER A 223 6.40 13.63 -3.30
CA SER A 223 6.87 13.13 -2.02
C SER A 223 7.22 14.33 -1.14
N VAL A 224 6.50 14.51 -0.05
CA VAL A 224 6.65 15.65 0.87
C VAL A 224 6.61 15.22 2.33
N PRO A 225 7.32 15.91 3.22
CA PRO A 225 7.25 15.61 4.63
C PRO A 225 5.88 15.98 5.21
N VAL A 226 5.42 15.20 6.17
CA VAL A 226 4.33 15.61 7.07
C VAL A 226 4.92 16.53 8.14
N PRO A 227 4.27 17.68 8.43
CA PRO A 227 4.69 18.56 9.52
C PRO A 227 4.83 17.85 10.86
N GLU A 228 5.88 18.14 11.64
CA GLU A 228 6.24 17.42 12.88
C GLU A 228 5.19 17.51 13.99
N HIS A 229 4.36 18.59 13.99
CA HIS A 229 3.30 18.77 14.98
C HIS A 229 2.10 17.83 14.74
N LEU A 230 2.00 17.22 13.54
CA LEU A 230 0.93 16.30 13.22
C LEU A 230 1.29 14.86 13.63
N SER A 231 0.30 14.16 14.15
CA SER A 231 0.37 12.76 14.55
C SER A 231 -0.66 11.94 13.81
N LEU A 232 -0.43 10.63 13.73
CA LEU A 232 -1.39 9.66 13.20
C LEU A 232 -2.11 8.97 14.36
N VAL A 233 -3.43 8.98 14.32
CA VAL A 233 -4.29 8.18 15.20
C VAL A 233 -5.09 7.24 14.31
N ILE A 234 -5.03 5.94 14.60
CA ILE A 234 -5.63 4.91 13.78
C ILE A 234 -6.61 4.13 14.65
N GLY A 235 -7.85 4.02 14.19
CA GLY A 235 -8.90 3.22 14.81
C GLY A 235 -9.12 1.94 14.02
N VAL A 236 -9.02 0.79 14.67
CA VAL A 236 -9.29 -0.52 14.08
C VAL A 236 -10.50 -1.12 14.79
N PRO A 237 -11.62 -1.42 14.10
CA PRO A 237 -12.77 -2.03 14.74
C PRO A 237 -12.40 -3.31 15.49
N ARG A 238 -12.81 -3.46 16.76
CA ARG A 238 -12.56 -4.69 17.53
C ARG A 238 -13.29 -5.91 16.99
N SER A 239 -14.34 -5.66 16.23
CA SER A 239 -15.09 -6.69 15.50
C SER A 239 -14.40 -7.13 14.19
N LEU A 240 -13.15 -6.72 13.95
CA LEU A 240 -12.38 -7.17 12.78
C LEU A 240 -12.18 -8.68 12.84
N GLU A 241 -12.72 -9.37 11.86
CA GLU A 241 -12.46 -10.79 11.61
C GLU A 241 -11.43 -10.92 10.49
N GLU A 242 -10.37 -11.69 10.75
CA GLU A 242 -9.41 -12.02 9.72
C GLU A 242 -10.07 -12.92 8.67
N ARG A 243 -10.02 -12.50 7.41
CA ARG A 243 -10.55 -13.25 6.28
C ARG A 243 -9.41 -13.68 5.36
N PRO A 244 -9.49 -14.90 4.76
CA PRO A 244 -8.54 -15.33 3.75
C PRO A 244 -8.44 -14.34 2.58
N THR A 245 -7.24 -14.17 2.03
CA THR A 245 -7.00 -13.23 0.93
C THR A 245 -7.84 -13.53 -0.30
N ASP A 246 -7.98 -14.81 -0.67
CA ASP A 246 -8.79 -15.27 -1.80
C ASP A 246 -10.29 -14.92 -1.64
N GLU A 247 -10.84 -14.99 -0.43
CA GLU A 247 -12.21 -14.55 -0.14
C GLU A 247 -12.37 -13.03 -0.24
N LEU A 248 -11.41 -12.26 0.29
CA LEU A 248 -11.42 -10.80 0.18
C LEU A 248 -11.34 -10.34 -1.27
N MET A 249 -10.48 -10.96 -2.07
CA MET A 249 -10.34 -10.64 -3.50
C MET A 249 -11.61 -10.99 -4.29
N ALA A 250 -12.24 -12.13 -4.01
CA ALA A 250 -13.51 -12.50 -4.63
C ALA A 250 -14.62 -11.48 -4.30
N ALA A 251 -14.66 -11.02 -3.04
CA ALA A 251 -15.60 -9.99 -2.61
C ALA A 251 -15.32 -8.64 -3.29
N GLU A 252 -14.06 -8.24 -3.46
CA GLU A 252 -13.68 -7.02 -4.17
C GLU A 252 -14.10 -7.05 -5.63
N VAL A 253 -13.86 -8.17 -6.34
CA VAL A 253 -14.28 -8.36 -7.74
C VAL A 253 -15.79 -8.20 -7.90
N ALA A 254 -16.59 -8.70 -6.96
CA ALA A 254 -18.04 -8.53 -6.97
C ALA A 254 -18.49 -7.06 -6.89
N HIS A 255 -17.59 -6.16 -6.48
CA HIS A 255 -17.85 -4.71 -6.37
C HIS A 255 -17.21 -3.89 -7.49
N PHE A 256 -16.53 -4.49 -8.46
CA PHE A 256 -15.82 -3.79 -9.55
C PHE A 256 -16.67 -2.79 -10.32
N ASP A 257 -17.95 -3.09 -10.54
CA ASP A 257 -18.86 -2.16 -11.24
C ASP A 257 -19.07 -0.85 -10.46
N ARG A 258 -19.07 -0.90 -9.12
CA ARG A 258 -19.15 0.28 -8.27
C ARG A 258 -17.89 1.13 -8.39
N PHE A 259 -16.71 0.51 -8.39
CA PHE A 259 -15.43 1.21 -8.58
C PHE A 259 -15.36 1.86 -9.97
N ARG A 260 -15.82 1.17 -11.02
CA ARG A 260 -15.90 1.73 -12.38
C ARG A 260 -16.80 2.96 -12.43
N ALA A 261 -18.03 2.86 -11.89
CA ALA A 261 -18.98 3.97 -11.85
C ALA A 261 -18.42 5.17 -11.06
N THR A 262 -17.74 4.92 -9.94
CA THR A 262 -17.06 5.98 -9.18
C THR A 262 -15.96 6.64 -10.02
N GLY A 263 -15.16 5.84 -10.73
CA GLY A 263 -14.09 6.35 -11.61
C GLY A 263 -14.63 7.18 -12.77
N GLU A 264 -15.64 6.70 -13.47
CA GLU A 264 -16.28 7.43 -14.57
C GLU A 264 -16.82 8.79 -14.13
N ARG A 265 -17.41 8.82 -12.95
CA ARG A 265 -17.99 10.05 -12.40
C ARG A 265 -16.96 11.03 -11.86
N TRP A 266 -15.94 10.57 -11.14
CA TRP A 266 -15.12 11.41 -10.28
C TRP A 266 -13.65 11.54 -10.67
N SER A 267 -13.08 10.64 -11.51
CA SER A 267 -11.67 10.73 -11.86
C SER A 267 -11.24 12.09 -12.43
N PRO A 268 -12.01 12.76 -13.30
CA PRO A 268 -11.63 14.10 -13.77
C PRO A 268 -11.56 15.13 -12.63
N THR A 269 -12.51 15.10 -11.69
CA THR A 269 -12.53 16.01 -10.53
C THR A 269 -11.36 15.71 -9.58
N ILE A 270 -11.08 14.44 -9.32
CA ILE A 270 -9.94 14.01 -8.49
C ILE A 270 -8.64 14.50 -9.14
N ALA A 271 -8.44 14.25 -10.43
CA ALA A 271 -7.24 14.67 -11.14
C ALA A 271 -7.05 16.19 -11.14
N PHE A 272 -8.11 16.96 -11.39
CA PHE A 272 -8.06 18.40 -11.35
C PHE A 272 -7.68 18.93 -9.96
N ARG A 273 -8.37 18.49 -8.92
CA ARG A 273 -8.10 18.94 -7.55
C ARG A 273 -6.74 18.47 -7.05
N MET A 274 -6.31 17.27 -7.43
CA MET A 274 -4.96 16.78 -7.10
C MET A 274 -3.91 17.71 -7.70
N LEU A 275 -3.99 18.01 -9.00
CA LEU A 275 -2.98 18.78 -9.72
C LEU A 275 -2.99 20.27 -9.35
N HIS A 276 -4.18 20.89 -9.17
CA HIS A 276 -4.32 22.33 -9.02
C HIS A 276 -4.49 22.81 -7.58
N GLU A 277 -4.90 21.92 -6.66
CA GLU A 277 -5.14 22.28 -5.26
C GLU A 277 -4.21 21.53 -4.30
N ALA A 278 -4.31 20.19 -4.25
CA ALA A 278 -3.67 19.36 -3.23
C ALA A 278 -2.14 19.33 -3.35
N MET A 279 -1.59 18.97 -4.52
CA MET A 279 -0.14 18.90 -4.70
C MET A 279 0.56 20.25 -4.52
N PRO A 280 0.08 21.38 -5.12
CA PRO A 280 0.71 22.67 -4.91
C PRO A 280 0.67 23.15 -3.45
N ALA A 281 -0.38 22.84 -2.70
CA ALA A 281 -0.46 23.17 -1.28
C ALA A 281 0.48 22.30 -0.44
N ALA A 282 0.49 20.97 -0.68
CA ALA A 282 1.38 20.04 0.01
C ALA A 282 2.87 20.37 -0.19
N LEU A 283 3.27 20.83 -1.38
CA LEU A 283 4.63 21.31 -1.66
C LEU A 283 5.01 22.55 -0.82
N ARG A 284 4.03 23.30 -0.32
CA ARG A 284 4.24 24.44 0.60
C ARG A 284 4.07 24.05 2.07
N GLY A 285 3.87 22.77 2.37
CA GLY A 285 3.67 22.26 3.73
C GLY A 285 2.21 22.36 4.23
N ASP A 286 1.26 22.75 3.36
CA ASP A 286 -0.17 22.79 3.68
C ASP A 286 -0.86 21.52 3.19
N LEU A 287 -1.24 20.63 4.12
CA LEU A 287 -1.95 19.39 3.83
C LEU A 287 -3.49 19.53 3.86
N GLY A 288 -4.03 20.71 4.16
CA GLY A 288 -5.47 20.95 4.24
C GLY A 288 -6.22 20.63 2.94
N PRO A 289 -5.79 21.17 1.76
CA PRO A 289 -6.42 20.84 0.48
C PRO A 289 -6.34 19.36 0.11
N LEU A 290 -5.24 18.68 0.46
CA LEU A 290 -5.12 17.22 0.30
C LEU A 290 -6.12 16.50 1.21
N GLY A 291 -6.22 16.89 2.48
CA GLY A 291 -7.18 16.33 3.42
C GLY A 291 -8.62 16.51 2.96
N SER A 292 -8.95 17.69 2.41
CA SER A 292 -10.28 17.95 1.84
C SER A 292 -10.59 17.05 0.65
N LEU A 293 -9.64 16.84 -0.26
CA LEU A 293 -9.82 15.93 -1.39
C LEU A 293 -9.97 14.48 -0.92
N VAL A 294 -9.15 14.03 0.02
CA VAL A 294 -9.22 12.68 0.62
C VAL A 294 -10.57 12.47 1.30
N PHE A 295 -11.03 13.44 2.09
CA PHE A 295 -12.32 13.37 2.75
C PHE A 295 -13.47 13.24 1.75
N ASP A 296 -13.52 14.11 0.73
CA ASP A 296 -14.54 14.04 -0.31
C ASP A 296 -14.51 12.71 -1.05
N TYR A 297 -13.31 12.20 -1.40
CA TYR A 297 -13.14 10.90 -2.03
C TYR A 297 -13.75 9.78 -1.18
N ARG A 298 -13.43 9.75 0.12
CA ARG A 298 -13.89 8.68 1.02
C ARG A 298 -15.37 8.80 1.36
N PHE A 299 -15.81 9.97 1.79
CA PHE A 299 -17.12 10.16 2.42
C PHE A 299 -18.19 10.77 1.48
N ARG A 300 -17.85 11.22 0.26
CA ARG A 300 -18.79 11.88 -0.66
C ARG A 300 -18.80 11.30 -2.07
N MET A 301 -17.73 10.61 -2.50
CA MET A 301 -17.62 10.09 -3.84
C MET A 301 -17.88 8.57 -3.94
N GLY A 302 -18.38 7.95 -2.87
CA GLY A 302 -18.81 6.54 -2.85
C GLY A 302 -17.68 5.53 -2.58
N SER A 303 -16.48 6.00 -2.17
CA SER A 303 -15.34 5.09 -1.93
C SER A 303 -15.58 4.13 -0.76
N ILE A 304 -16.19 4.59 0.34
CA ILE A 304 -16.49 3.76 1.51
C ILE A 304 -17.56 2.72 1.16
N GLU A 305 -18.60 3.12 0.45
CA GLU A 305 -19.66 2.22 -0.02
C GLU A 305 -19.11 1.13 -0.95
N ASN A 306 -18.12 1.47 -1.78
CA ASN A 306 -17.44 0.50 -2.64
C ASN A 306 -16.66 -0.53 -1.81
N CYS A 307 -16.13 -0.13 -0.65
CA CYS A 307 -15.37 -0.98 0.26
C CYS A 307 -16.22 -1.71 1.30
N SER A 308 -17.56 -1.61 1.24
CA SER A 308 -18.47 -2.21 2.23
C SER A 308 -18.35 -3.73 2.40
N PHE A 309 -17.70 -4.42 1.45
CA PHE A 309 -17.41 -5.84 1.54
C PHE A 309 -16.32 -6.19 2.57
N SER A 310 -15.49 -5.22 2.97
CA SER A 310 -14.34 -5.48 3.85
C SER A 310 -14.75 -5.68 5.30
N HIS A 311 -15.85 -5.07 5.74
CA HIS A 311 -16.31 -5.15 7.13
C HIS A 311 -17.83 -4.90 7.22
N PRO A 312 -18.58 -5.73 7.96
CA PRO A 312 -19.98 -5.45 8.26
C PRO A 312 -20.14 -4.13 9.02
N GLY A 313 -21.11 -3.30 8.63
CA GLY A 313 -21.32 -2.00 9.28
C GLY A 313 -20.31 -0.91 8.94
N LEU A 314 -19.46 -1.10 7.92
CA LEU A 314 -18.44 -0.11 7.55
C LEU A 314 -19.02 1.27 7.25
N THR A 315 -20.16 1.32 6.58
CA THR A 315 -20.83 2.57 6.20
C THR A 315 -21.42 3.31 7.39
N GLU A 316 -22.00 2.60 8.33
CA GLU A 316 -22.51 3.15 9.60
C GLU A 316 -21.36 3.70 10.43
N LEU A 317 -20.30 2.92 10.55
CA LEU A 317 -19.09 3.32 11.27
C LEU A 317 -18.44 4.57 10.67
N ALA A 318 -18.41 4.65 9.33
CA ALA A 318 -17.91 5.83 8.63
C ALA A 318 -18.74 7.09 8.94
N GLY A 319 -20.07 6.97 8.98
CA GLY A 319 -20.95 8.07 9.36
C GLY A 319 -20.66 8.62 10.75
N GLU A 320 -20.31 7.76 11.70
CA GLU A 320 -19.94 8.15 13.05
C GLU A 320 -18.51 8.78 13.13
N VAL A 321 -17.55 8.22 12.38
CA VAL A 321 -16.17 8.73 12.31
C VAL A 321 -16.11 10.11 11.65
N GLU A 322 -17.03 10.41 10.75
CA GLU A 322 -17.10 11.67 9.99
C GLU A 322 -17.17 12.90 10.89
N SER A 323 -17.70 12.77 12.11
CA SER A 323 -17.76 13.85 13.10
C SER A 323 -16.40 14.51 13.36
N LEU A 324 -15.31 13.74 13.37
CA LEU A 324 -13.95 14.27 13.54
C LEU A 324 -13.55 15.31 12.47
N TRP A 325 -14.04 15.16 11.26
CA TRP A 325 -13.82 16.14 10.20
C TRP A 325 -14.62 17.43 10.42
N HIS A 326 -15.89 17.29 10.77
CA HIS A 326 -16.76 18.45 11.02
C HIS A 326 -16.36 19.26 12.24
N GLU A 327 -15.81 18.60 13.25
CA GLU A 327 -15.23 19.23 14.43
C GLU A 327 -13.85 19.85 14.18
N LYS A 328 -13.29 19.67 12.99
CA LYS A 328 -11.93 20.08 12.61
C LYS A 328 -10.83 19.44 13.47
N ALA A 329 -11.10 18.26 14.02
CA ALA A 329 -10.16 17.50 14.83
C ALA A 329 -9.12 16.77 13.97
N ALA A 330 -9.30 16.67 12.65
CA ALA A 330 -8.40 15.99 11.74
C ALA A 330 -8.07 16.86 10.52
N THR A 331 -6.79 16.99 10.19
CA THR A 331 -6.31 17.56 8.92
C THR A 331 -6.57 16.63 7.75
N VAL A 332 -6.42 15.31 7.97
CA VAL A 332 -6.80 14.25 7.03
C VAL A 332 -7.58 13.20 7.80
N LEU A 333 -8.72 12.79 7.28
CA LEU A 333 -9.53 11.69 7.79
C LEU A 333 -9.83 10.72 6.66
N ALA A 334 -9.50 9.45 6.83
CA ALA A 334 -9.70 8.45 5.78
C ALA A 334 -9.89 7.03 6.31
N LEU A 335 -10.57 6.22 5.52
CA LEU A 335 -10.45 4.76 5.56
C LEU A 335 -9.12 4.38 4.90
N SER A 336 -8.36 3.46 5.50
CA SER A 336 -7.11 3.01 4.90
C SER A 336 -7.34 1.86 3.92
N SER A 337 -6.96 2.05 2.64
CA SER A 337 -7.15 1.06 1.56
C SER A 337 -8.64 0.69 1.43
N VAL A 338 -8.96 -0.59 1.44
CA VAL A 338 -10.35 -1.08 1.51
C VAL A 338 -10.88 -1.17 2.94
N GLY A 339 -10.08 -0.83 3.94
CA GLY A 339 -10.45 -0.83 5.35
C GLY A 339 -10.06 -2.13 6.08
N PRO A 340 -10.66 -2.37 7.29
CA PRO A 340 -11.61 -1.49 7.96
C PRO A 340 -11.00 -0.40 8.86
N ALA A 341 -9.65 -0.25 8.92
CA ALA A 341 -9.06 0.78 9.75
C ALA A 341 -9.34 2.19 9.20
N PHE A 342 -9.78 3.09 10.07
CA PHE A 342 -9.80 4.52 9.84
C PHE A 342 -8.55 5.18 10.41
N PHE A 343 -8.13 6.30 9.85
CA PHE A 343 -7.05 7.07 10.43
C PHE A 343 -7.30 8.58 10.31
N ALA A 344 -6.80 9.28 11.30
CA ALA A 344 -6.72 10.73 11.33
C ALA A 344 -5.26 11.19 11.36
N LEU A 345 -4.90 12.15 10.50
CA LEU A 345 -3.71 12.96 10.67
C LEU A 345 -4.15 14.23 11.38
N THR A 346 -3.59 14.52 12.56
CA THR A 346 -4.13 15.50 13.48
C THR A 346 -3.07 16.15 14.36
N ASP A 347 -3.32 17.38 14.79
CA ASP A 347 -2.64 18.05 15.90
C ASP A 347 -3.34 17.87 17.25
N ASP A 348 -4.55 17.26 17.27
CA ASP A 348 -5.30 16.88 18.48
C ASP A 348 -5.46 15.34 18.53
N PRO A 349 -4.41 14.59 18.84
CA PRO A 349 -4.49 13.13 18.90
C PRO A 349 -5.39 12.62 20.03
N GLY A 350 -5.60 13.39 21.10
CA GLY A 350 -6.47 13.03 22.19
C GLY A 350 -7.92 12.92 21.73
N ARG A 351 -8.43 13.94 21.06
CA ARG A 351 -9.82 13.96 20.55
C ARG A 351 -10.09 12.85 19.54
N CYS A 352 -9.15 12.60 18.64
CA CYS A 352 -9.28 11.50 17.66
C CYS A 352 -9.29 10.12 18.35
N ALA A 353 -8.42 9.93 19.34
CA ALA A 353 -8.34 8.69 20.10
C ALA A 353 -9.62 8.42 20.92
N GLU A 354 -10.14 9.43 21.60
CA GLU A 354 -11.41 9.35 22.33
C GLU A 354 -12.55 8.92 21.41
N ARG A 355 -12.69 9.57 20.25
CA ARG A 355 -13.76 9.24 19.30
C ARG A 355 -13.65 7.82 18.77
N PHE A 356 -12.46 7.36 18.38
CA PHE A 356 -12.27 5.97 17.94
C PHE A 356 -12.57 4.97 19.07
N ALA A 357 -12.18 5.27 20.32
CA ALA A 357 -12.48 4.40 21.46
C ALA A 357 -13.99 4.34 21.76
N GLU A 358 -14.73 5.47 21.67
CA GLU A 358 -16.19 5.52 21.78
C GLU A 358 -16.89 4.62 20.74
N LEU A 359 -16.28 4.42 19.58
CA LEU A 359 -16.78 3.60 18.48
C LEU A 359 -16.31 2.13 18.55
N ASP A 360 -15.88 1.66 19.74
CA ASP A 360 -15.39 0.30 19.96
C ASP A 360 -14.24 -0.10 19.03
N MET A 361 -13.30 0.81 18.82
CA MET A 361 -12.08 0.58 18.06
C MET A 361 -10.87 0.43 18.98
N ASP A 362 -9.93 -0.43 18.59
CA ASP A 362 -8.58 -0.39 19.12
C ASP A 362 -7.82 0.80 18.54
N VAL A 363 -7.25 1.63 19.43
CA VAL A 363 -6.59 2.86 19.04
C VAL A 363 -5.08 2.67 18.96
N ILE A 364 -4.49 2.99 17.83
CA ILE A 364 -3.05 2.94 17.60
C ILE A 364 -2.54 4.37 17.37
N HIS A 365 -1.67 4.83 18.27
CA HIS A 365 -0.93 6.08 18.07
C HIS A 365 0.34 5.81 17.29
N ALA A 366 0.59 6.59 16.25
CA ALA A 366 1.78 6.50 15.43
C ALA A 366 2.29 7.89 15.03
N ARG A 367 3.50 7.95 14.52
CA ARG A 367 4.04 9.14 13.87
C ARG A 367 4.16 8.90 12.37
N PRO A 368 4.01 9.93 11.54
CA PRO A 368 4.44 9.88 10.16
C PRO A 368 5.94 9.54 10.07
N HIS A 369 6.32 8.77 9.05
CA HIS A 369 7.71 8.49 8.76
C HIS A 369 8.17 9.34 7.59
N ASN A 370 9.00 10.37 7.84
CA ASN A 370 9.45 11.32 6.82
C ASN A 370 10.74 10.91 6.10
N GLY A 371 11.40 9.84 6.54
CA GLY A 371 12.64 9.32 5.95
C GLY A 371 12.40 8.30 4.83
N THR A 372 13.49 7.72 4.35
CA THR A 372 13.51 6.44 3.64
C THR A 372 13.67 5.31 4.65
N TYR A 373 13.68 4.05 4.19
CA TYR A 373 14.13 2.95 5.04
C TYR A 373 15.56 3.24 5.55
N GLU A 374 15.90 2.70 6.70
CA GLU A 374 17.15 2.97 7.36
C GLU A 374 18.00 1.68 7.44
N GLU A 375 19.27 1.79 7.09
CA GLU A 375 20.26 0.80 7.46
C GLU A 375 20.56 0.93 8.96
N THR A 376 20.36 -0.15 9.72
CA THR A 376 20.58 -0.16 11.16
C THR A 376 21.84 -0.94 11.56
N GLY A 377 22.50 -1.58 10.62
CA GLY A 377 23.78 -2.26 10.80
C GLY A 377 24.20 -3.05 9.57
N SER A 378 25.51 -3.10 9.33
CA SER A 378 26.17 -3.97 8.35
C SER A 378 27.48 -4.51 8.93
N ALA A 379 27.88 -5.70 8.52
CA ALA A 379 29.16 -6.30 8.86
C ALA A 379 29.80 -6.96 7.64
N ARG A 380 31.13 -7.00 7.63
CA ARG A 380 32.00 -7.65 6.62
C ARG A 380 32.60 -8.91 7.18
#